data_e484ef9ae327a77f5e2601a562835f9a
#
_entry.id   e484ef9ae327a77f5e2601a562835f9a
#
_cell.length_a   1.000
_cell.length_b   1.000
_cell.length_c   1.000
_cell.angle_alpha   90.00
_cell.angle_beta   90.00
_cell.angle_gamma   90.00
#
_symmetry.space_group_name_H-M   'P 1'
#
loop_
_entity.id
_entity.type
_entity.pdbx_description
1 polymer ?
#
loop_
_entity_poly.entity_id
_entity_poly.type
_entity_poly.pdbx_seq_one_letter_code
_entity_poly.pdbx_strand_id
1 'polypeptide(L)'
;MSILKKCKYNDDRLNTYTFHSIMVYMNNFNRKITRLKIGPVMQKVLLLIEGGVILGLTRRPDKYFKIVKKISKEWQKINERALHAAIRKLYQSKLVDYKEKSDGTISMILTDNGKKRAIQYNLDSMEIKRPKQWDCLWRLVIFDIPEEERKGRNALSTKLKELKFYPLQKSVFIHPYECKNEIDFIAELFNLRPYVRLFTIKETDIELDLRNRFNLR
;
A
#
# COMPACT_ATOMS: atom_id res chain seq x y z
N MET A 1 32.72 -28.64 -10.57
CA MET A 1 32.61 -28.64 -9.10
C MET A 1 32.18 -27.25 -8.71
N SER A 2 30.90 -27.03 -8.64
CA SER A 2 30.03 -27.03 -7.48
C SER A 2 30.38 -25.96 -6.45
N ILE A 3 29.54 -24.96 -6.31
CA ILE A 3 28.90 -24.60 -5.02
C ILE A 3 27.86 -23.50 -5.31
N LEU A 4 26.65 -23.94 -5.65
CA LEU A 4 25.45 -23.12 -5.46
C LEU A 4 24.99 -23.28 -4.01
N LYS A 5 25.32 -22.33 -3.14
CA LYS A 5 24.75 -22.26 -1.80
C LYS A 5 23.28 -21.87 -1.92
N LYS A 6 22.39 -22.81 -1.59
CA LYS A 6 20.98 -22.60 -1.35
C LYS A 6 20.82 -21.65 -0.16
N CYS A 7 20.42 -20.41 -0.38
CA CYS A 7 19.79 -19.61 0.65
C CYS A 7 18.38 -20.16 0.88
N LYS A 8 18.19 -20.87 1.99
CA LYS A 8 16.87 -21.18 2.55
C LYS A 8 16.33 -19.89 3.15
N TYR A 9 15.33 -19.30 2.52
CA TYR A 9 14.51 -18.27 3.11
C TYR A 9 13.34 -18.98 3.81
N ASN A 10 13.39 -19.03 5.15
CA ASN A 10 12.25 -19.42 5.97
C ASN A 10 11.36 -18.19 6.09
N ASP A 11 10.22 -18.21 5.41
CA ASP A 11 9.17 -17.21 5.60
C ASP A 11 7.84 -17.90 5.99
N ASP A 12 7.75 -18.23 7.28
CA ASP A 12 6.57 -18.85 7.88
C ASP A 12 5.65 -17.80 8.54
N ARG A 13 5.44 -16.62 7.96
CA ARG A 13 4.54 -15.62 8.56
C ARG A 13 3.72 -14.76 7.61
N LEU A 14 3.49 -15.16 6.37
CA LEU A 14 2.47 -14.53 5.54
C LEU A 14 1.40 -15.56 5.18
N ASN A 15 0.35 -15.54 5.99
CA ASN A 15 -0.83 -16.38 5.86
C ASN A 15 -1.43 -16.19 4.46
N THR A 16 -1.41 -17.27 3.68
CA THR A 16 -1.84 -17.42 2.29
C THR A 16 -3.30 -17.01 2.08
N TYR A 17 -3.55 -15.71 1.93
CA TYR A 17 -4.73 -15.30 1.18
C TYR A 17 -4.38 -15.43 -0.30
N THR A 18 -4.90 -16.45 -0.96
CA THR A 18 -4.72 -16.63 -2.40
C THR A 18 -5.20 -15.36 -3.12
N PHE A 19 -4.49 -14.97 -4.18
CA PHE A 19 -4.84 -13.84 -5.07
C PHE A 19 -6.33 -13.84 -5.44
N HIS A 20 -6.91 -15.01 -5.66
CA HIS A 20 -8.34 -15.16 -5.89
C HIS A 20 -9.19 -14.61 -4.73
N SER A 21 -8.79 -14.82 -3.48
CA SER A 21 -9.45 -14.27 -2.30
C SER A 21 -9.33 -12.75 -2.23
N ILE A 22 -8.18 -12.18 -2.59
CA ILE A 22 -7.95 -10.73 -2.59
C ILE A 22 -8.77 -10.07 -3.71
N MET A 23 -8.83 -10.65 -4.91
CA MET A 23 -9.54 -10.08 -6.05
C MET A 23 -11.06 -10.32 -6.02
N VAL A 24 -11.52 -11.48 -5.61
CA VAL A 24 -12.93 -11.71 -5.29
C VAL A 24 -13.36 -10.82 -4.16
N TYR A 25 -12.47 -10.59 -3.21
CA TYR A 25 -12.66 -9.68 -2.10
C TYR A 25 -12.73 -8.22 -2.56
N MET A 26 -11.83 -7.76 -3.42
CA MET A 26 -11.85 -6.40 -3.96
C MET A 26 -13.09 -6.12 -4.82
N ASN A 27 -13.55 -7.08 -5.63
CA ASN A 27 -14.78 -6.95 -6.43
C ASN A 27 -16.06 -6.98 -5.60
N ASN A 28 -16.14 -7.83 -4.57
CA ASN A 28 -17.27 -7.87 -3.64
C ASN A 28 -17.19 -6.76 -2.58
N PHE A 29 -15.98 -6.32 -2.24
CA PHE A 29 -15.69 -5.27 -1.30
C PHE A 29 -16.10 -3.89 -1.84
N ASN A 30 -15.85 -3.62 -3.11
CA ASN A 30 -16.29 -2.37 -3.76
C ASN A 30 -17.81 -2.18 -3.72
N ARG A 31 -18.62 -3.24 -3.69
CA ARG A 31 -20.09 -3.12 -3.63
C ARG A 31 -20.66 -2.84 -2.23
N LYS A 32 -20.03 -3.30 -1.13
CA LYS A 32 -20.55 -3.18 0.25
C LYS A 32 -19.90 -2.09 1.09
N ILE A 33 -18.61 -1.80 0.91
CA ILE A 33 -17.86 -0.85 1.74
C ILE A 33 -17.79 0.56 1.10
N THR A 34 -18.13 0.69 -0.17
CA THR A 34 -18.23 1.98 -0.88
C THR A 34 -19.21 2.98 -0.21
N ARG A 35 -20.02 2.54 0.74
CA ARG A 35 -20.98 3.41 1.46
C ARG A 35 -20.38 4.16 2.64
N LEU A 36 -19.24 3.78 3.18
CA LEU A 36 -18.62 4.47 4.29
C LEU A 36 -17.64 5.53 3.76
N LYS A 37 -18.07 6.78 3.68
CA LYS A 37 -17.18 7.92 3.43
C LYS A 37 -16.27 8.09 4.65
N ILE A 38 -15.02 7.68 4.52
CA ILE A 38 -14.00 7.85 5.55
C ILE A 38 -13.29 9.18 5.30
N GLY A 39 -13.38 10.08 6.26
CA GLY A 39 -12.70 11.36 6.19
C GLY A 39 -11.18 11.26 6.37
N PRO A 40 -10.43 12.32 6.04
CA PRO A 40 -8.96 12.30 6.02
C PRO A 40 -8.34 11.93 7.37
N VAL A 41 -8.95 12.33 8.49
CA VAL A 41 -8.46 11.96 9.84
C VAL A 41 -8.61 10.46 10.10
N MET A 42 -9.74 9.85 9.73
CA MET A 42 -9.95 8.41 9.87
C MET A 42 -8.98 7.60 9.00
N GLN A 43 -8.74 8.06 7.78
CA GLN A 43 -7.74 7.46 6.88
C GLN A 43 -6.35 7.52 7.50
N LYS A 44 -5.94 8.67 8.01
CA LYS A 44 -4.64 8.82 8.69
C LYS A 44 -4.51 7.92 9.92
N VAL A 45 -5.59 7.78 10.70
CA VAL A 45 -5.61 6.85 11.85
C VAL A 45 -5.40 5.40 11.41
N LEU A 46 -6.09 4.94 10.38
CA LEU A 46 -5.91 3.59 9.84
C LEU A 46 -4.48 3.34 9.37
N LEU A 47 -3.91 4.27 8.60
CA LEU A 47 -2.55 4.15 8.06
C LEU A 47 -1.48 4.17 9.17
N LEU A 48 -1.66 4.97 10.23
CA LEU A 48 -0.74 4.98 11.36
C LEU A 48 -0.77 3.65 12.13
N ILE A 49 -1.96 3.08 12.35
CA ILE A 49 -2.08 1.78 13.03
C ILE A 49 -1.50 0.67 12.15
N GLU A 50 -1.73 0.69 10.83
CA GLU A 50 -1.13 -0.25 9.88
C GLU A 50 0.39 -0.18 9.89
N GLY A 51 0.95 1.02 9.90
CA GLY A 51 2.39 1.26 10.02
C GLY A 51 2.98 0.92 11.40
N GLY A 52 2.21 0.25 12.29
CA GLY A 52 2.67 -0.19 13.59
C GLY A 52 2.73 0.90 14.66
N VAL A 53 2.18 2.08 14.38
CA VAL A 53 2.15 3.18 15.36
C VAL A 53 1.05 2.92 16.40
N ILE A 54 1.45 2.45 17.57
CA ILE A 54 0.52 2.06 18.65
C ILE A 54 -0.26 3.27 19.17
N LEU A 55 -1.58 3.12 19.27
CA LEU A 55 -2.46 4.06 19.94
C LEU A 55 -3.03 3.43 21.21
N GLY A 56 -2.61 3.96 22.37
CA GLY A 56 -3.11 3.52 23.67
C GLY A 56 -4.33 4.32 24.11
N LEU A 57 -5.30 3.64 24.71
CA LEU A 57 -6.51 4.22 25.28
C LEU A 57 -6.69 3.77 26.73
N THR A 58 -7.34 4.58 27.58
CA THR A 58 -7.63 4.22 28.98
C THR A 58 -8.83 3.29 29.11
N ARG A 59 -9.72 3.25 28.14
CA ARG A 59 -10.94 2.42 28.11
C ARG A 59 -11.32 2.10 26.67
N ARG A 60 -12.28 1.17 26.52
CA ARG A 60 -12.81 0.76 25.21
C ARG A 60 -13.39 1.93 24.41
N PRO A 61 -13.28 1.91 23.06
CA PRO A 61 -13.69 3.03 22.21
C PRO A 61 -15.19 3.37 22.21
N ASP A 62 -16.05 2.47 22.67
CA ASP A 62 -17.49 2.65 22.84
C ASP A 62 -17.85 3.44 24.12
N LYS A 63 -16.90 3.56 25.05
CA LYS A 63 -17.05 4.27 26.33
C LYS A 63 -16.30 5.61 26.31
N TYR A 64 -16.48 6.40 27.37
CA TYR A 64 -15.63 7.56 27.57
C TYR A 64 -14.18 7.12 27.82
N PHE A 65 -13.26 7.51 26.95
CA PHE A 65 -11.84 7.16 27.02
C PHE A 65 -10.95 8.39 26.89
N LYS A 66 -9.76 8.31 27.45
CA LYS A 66 -8.68 9.27 27.20
C LYS A 66 -7.58 8.57 26.42
N ILE A 67 -6.94 9.32 25.55
CA ILE A 67 -5.79 8.84 24.80
C ILE A 67 -4.58 8.85 25.72
N VAL A 68 -3.83 7.76 25.77
CA VAL A 68 -2.61 7.67 26.59
C VAL A 68 -1.55 8.60 26.02
N LYS A 69 -1.15 9.61 26.78
CA LYS A 69 -0.29 10.73 26.29
C LYS A 69 1.15 10.36 25.90
N LYS A 70 1.63 9.15 26.15
CA LYS A 70 2.93 8.68 25.62
C LYS A 70 2.82 8.28 24.14
N ILE A 71 2.39 9.23 23.33
CA ILE A 71 2.03 9.00 21.94
C ILE A 71 3.17 9.49 21.07
N SER A 72 3.44 8.74 19.98
CA SER A 72 4.40 9.17 18.96
C SER A 72 4.04 10.54 18.39
N LYS A 73 5.05 11.24 17.89
CA LYS A 73 4.89 12.59 17.29
C LYS A 73 3.85 12.63 16.16
N GLU A 74 3.61 11.48 15.51
CA GLU A 74 2.63 11.35 14.43
C GLU A 74 1.20 11.56 14.89
N TRP A 75 0.84 11.01 16.08
CA TRP A 75 -0.50 11.21 16.67
C TRP A 75 -0.70 12.64 17.15
N GLN A 76 0.34 13.29 17.68
CA GLN A 76 0.29 14.67 18.15
C GLN A 76 -0.06 15.69 17.06
N LYS A 77 0.20 15.33 15.79
CA LYS A 77 -0.15 16.16 14.62
C LYS A 77 -1.66 16.13 14.27
N ILE A 78 -2.45 15.33 14.96
CA ILE A 78 -3.88 15.21 14.74
C ILE A 78 -4.61 15.95 15.88
N ASN A 79 -5.58 16.80 15.51
CA ASN A 79 -6.42 17.45 16.51
C ASN A 79 -7.10 16.40 17.41
N GLU A 80 -7.04 16.57 18.73
CA GLU A 80 -7.51 15.59 19.71
C GLU A 80 -9.01 15.28 19.57
N ARG A 81 -9.85 16.29 19.37
CA ARG A 81 -11.31 16.10 19.17
C ARG A 81 -11.58 15.30 17.89
N ALA A 82 -10.88 15.63 16.82
CA ALA A 82 -11.02 14.92 15.55
C ALA A 82 -10.52 13.46 15.66
N LEU A 83 -9.45 13.23 16.43
CA LEU A 83 -8.92 11.89 16.69
C LEU A 83 -9.92 11.05 17.50
N HIS A 84 -10.51 11.60 18.56
CA HIS A 84 -11.55 10.92 19.33
C HIS A 84 -12.77 10.54 18.49
N ALA A 85 -13.26 11.47 17.65
CA ALA A 85 -14.37 11.22 16.74
C ALA A 85 -14.03 10.15 15.72
N ALA A 86 -12.81 10.17 15.15
CA ALA A 86 -12.33 9.18 14.19
C ALA A 86 -12.24 7.78 14.80
N ILE A 87 -11.67 7.65 16.01
CA ILE A 87 -11.57 6.37 16.73
C ILE A 87 -12.94 5.75 16.94
N ARG A 88 -13.91 6.52 17.47
CA ARG A 88 -15.27 6.01 17.69
C ARG A 88 -15.91 5.52 16.39
N LYS A 89 -15.78 6.31 15.33
CA LYS A 89 -16.38 5.97 14.03
C LYS A 89 -15.73 4.76 13.38
N LEU A 90 -14.41 4.62 13.48
CA LEU A 90 -13.67 3.46 13.01
C LEU A 90 -14.06 2.18 13.79
N TYR A 91 -14.22 2.30 15.10
CA TYR A 91 -14.65 1.19 15.94
C TYR A 91 -16.10 0.77 15.63
N GLN A 92 -17.04 1.72 15.56
CA GLN A 92 -18.43 1.47 15.15
C GLN A 92 -18.54 0.82 13.77
N SER A 93 -17.63 1.19 12.86
CA SER A 93 -17.55 0.64 11.49
C SER A 93 -16.82 -0.71 11.43
N LYS A 94 -16.36 -1.26 12.56
CA LYS A 94 -15.60 -2.51 12.65
C LYS A 94 -14.33 -2.52 11.78
N LEU A 95 -13.70 -1.37 11.60
CA LEU A 95 -12.40 -1.25 10.91
C LEU A 95 -11.23 -1.33 11.88
N VAL A 96 -11.47 -0.98 13.14
CA VAL A 96 -10.52 -1.17 14.24
C VAL A 96 -11.19 -1.95 15.36
N ASP A 97 -10.36 -2.61 16.13
CA ASP A 97 -10.72 -3.28 17.38
C ASP A 97 -9.72 -2.88 18.46
N TYR A 98 -9.76 -3.52 19.61
CA TYR A 98 -8.85 -3.23 20.70
C TYR A 98 -8.27 -4.52 21.29
N LYS A 99 -7.09 -4.38 21.85
CA LYS A 99 -6.44 -5.41 22.66
C LYS A 99 -6.12 -4.82 24.02
N GLU A 100 -6.65 -5.45 25.08
CA GLU A 100 -6.35 -5.07 26.44
C GLU A 100 -4.97 -5.60 26.84
N LYS A 101 -4.18 -4.76 27.48
CA LYS A 101 -2.87 -5.09 28.01
C LYS A 101 -2.97 -5.45 29.49
N SER A 102 -1.93 -6.12 30.02
CA SER A 102 -1.84 -6.50 31.44
C SER A 102 -1.86 -5.32 32.41
N ASP A 103 -1.49 -4.13 31.97
CA ASP A 103 -1.52 -2.88 32.74
C ASP A 103 -2.90 -2.18 32.73
N GLY A 104 -3.93 -2.83 32.16
CA GLY A 104 -5.28 -2.26 32.04
C GLY A 104 -5.42 -1.21 30.92
N THR A 105 -4.34 -0.92 30.19
CA THR A 105 -4.44 -0.05 29.01
C THR A 105 -4.94 -0.82 27.80
N ILE A 106 -5.61 -0.11 26.89
CA ILE A 106 -6.17 -0.67 25.67
C ILE A 106 -5.38 -0.16 24.48
N SER A 107 -4.92 -1.07 23.64
CA SER A 107 -4.30 -0.74 22.36
C SER A 107 -5.27 -0.95 21.22
N MET A 108 -5.33 0.03 20.30
CA MET A 108 -6.08 -0.10 19.04
C MET A 108 -5.34 -1.02 18.09
N ILE A 109 -6.08 -1.89 17.43
CA ILE A 109 -5.60 -2.79 16.37
C ILE A 109 -6.52 -2.70 15.16
N LEU A 110 -5.98 -3.00 13.98
CA LEU A 110 -6.82 -3.15 12.79
C LEU A 110 -7.52 -4.50 12.79
N THR A 111 -8.80 -4.48 12.42
CA THR A 111 -9.49 -5.70 11.99
C THR A 111 -9.04 -6.10 10.59
N ASP A 112 -9.42 -7.28 10.09
CA ASP A 112 -9.12 -7.65 8.71
C ASP A 112 -9.75 -6.70 7.69
N ASN A 113 -10.95 -6.17 7.98
CA ASN A 113 -11.56 -5.13 7.16
C ASN A 113 -10.78 -3.81 7.24
N GLY A 114 -10.24 -3.47 8.41
CA GLY A 114 -9.39 -2.30 8.60
C GLY A 114 -8.09 -2.41 7.83
N LYS A 115 -7.41 -3.55 7.87
CA LYS A 115 -6.19 -3.82 7.10
C LYS A 115 -6.43 -3.65 5.61
N LYS A 116 -7.49 -4.30 5.08
CA LYS A 116 -7.85 -4.18 3.67
C LYS A 116 -8.13 -2.73 3.27
N ARG A 117 -8.81 -1.98 4.13
CA ARG A 117 -9.10 -0.58 3.86
C ARG A 117 -7.85 0.30 3.88
N ALA A 118 -6.91 0.03 4.79
CA ALA A 118 -5.61 0.71 4.83
C ALA A 118 -4.79 0.43 3.56
N ILE A 119 -4.71 -0.84 3.14
CA ILE A 119 -4.05 -1.24 1.88
C ILE A 119 -4.67 -0.53 0.67
N GLN A 120 -6.01 -0.45 0.60
CA GLN A 120 -6.69 0.27 -0.47
C GLN A 120 -6.29 1.75 -0.50
N TYR A 121 -6.22 2.41 0.66
CA TYR A 121 -5.77 3.80 0.73
C TYR A 121 -4.32 3.99 0.31
N ASN A 122 -3.42 3.08 0.73
CA ASN A 122 -2.03 3.12 0.30
C ASN A 122 -1.93 3.01 -1.22
N LEU A 123 -2.70 2.10 -1.82
CA LEU A 123 -2.74 1.93 -3.27
C LEU A 123 -3.33 3.18 -3.96
N ASP A 124 -4.47 3.70 -3.51
CA ASP A 124 -5.16 4.84 -4.12
C ASP A 124 -4.35 6.14 -4.02
N SER A 125 -3.63 6.34 -2.91
CA SER A 125 -2.81 7.52 -2.66
C SER A 125 -1.37 7.42 -3.13
N MET A 126 -1.00 6.29 -3.75
CA MET A 126 0.35 6.05 -4.21
C MET A 126 0.72 7.00 -5.35
N GLU A 127 1.85 7.67 -5.21
CA GLU A 127 2.41 8.59 -6.21
C GLU A 127 3.92 8.40 -6.28
N ILE A 128 4.46 8.48 -7.50
CA ILE A 128 5.91 8.51 -7.71
C ILE A 128 6.38 9.95 -7.54
N LYS A 129 7.28 10.16 -6.59
CA LYS A 129 7.82 11.49 -6.29
C LYS A 129 8.70 11.98 -7.42
N ARG A 130 8.42 13.17 -7.94
CA ARG A 130 9.29 13.85 -8.88
C ARG A 130 10.47 14.46 -8.11
N PRO A 131 11.72 14.04 -8.36
CA PRO A 131 12.90 14.65 -7.75
C PRO A 131 13.14 16.06 -8.29
N LYS A 132 13.93 16.86 -7.59
CA LYS A 132 14.33 18.20 -8.06
C LYS A 132 15.17 18.14 -9.33
N GLN A 133 15.98 17.11 -9.46
CA GLN A 133 16.83 16.84 -10.61
C GLN A 133 16.66 15.38 -11.02
N TRP A 134 16.51 15.15 -12.31
CA TRP A 134 16.46 13.80 -12.88
C TRP A 134 17.86 13.20 -12.88
N ASP A 135 17.96 11.92 -12.55
CA ASP A 135 19.22 11.17 -12.47
C ASP A 135 19.69 10.60 -13.81
N CYS A 136 19.02 10.96 -14.91
CA CYS A 136 19.29 10.48 -16.26
C CYS A 136 19.16 8.95 -16.41
N LEU A 137 18.35 8.31 -15.57
CA LEU A 137 18.11 6.88 -15.62
C LEU A 137 16.62 6.62 -15.84
N TRP A 138 16.33 5.60 -16.65
CA TRP A 138 14.98 5.13 -16.91
C TRP A 138 14.68 3.89 -16.07
N ARG A 139 13.45 3.76 -15.60
CA ARG A 139 12.93 2.60 -14.89
C ARG A 139 11.99 1.86 -15.82
N LEU A 140 12.39 0.67 -16.19
CA LEU A 140 11.66 -0.20 -17.12
C LEU A 140 11.03 -1.34 -16.34
N VAL A 141 9.70 -1.40 -16.33
CA VAL A 141 8.92 -2.49 -15.74
C VAL A 141 8.52 -3.44 -16.86
N ILE A 142 8.91 -4.69 -16.72
CA ILE A 142 8.53 -5.78 -17.64
C ILE A 142 7.81 -6.85 -16.83
N PHE A 143 6.74 -7.39 -17.37
CA PHE A 143 6.04 -8.50 -16.75
C PHE A 143 5.54 -9.51 -17.77
N ASP A 144 5.64 -10.79 -17.39
CA ASP A 144 5.07 -11.92 -18.12
C ASP A 144 4.17 -12.69 -17.14
N ILE A 145 2.89 -12.33 -17.13
CA ILE A 145 1.90 -12.82 -16.19
C ILE A 145 0.99 -13.80 -16.92
N PRO A 146 0.88 -15.06 -16.47
CA PRO A 146 0.08 -16.07 -17.11
C PRO A 146 -1.42 -15.71 -17.16
N GLU A 147 -2.17 -16.35 -18.05
CA GLU A 147 -3.59 -16.02 -18.29
C GLU A 147 -4.46 -16.32 -17.07
N GLU A 148 -4.10 -17.26 -16.24
CA GLU A 148 -4.76 -17.60 -14.98
C GLU A 148 -4.77 -16.38 -14.04
N GLU A 149 -3.72 -15.54 -14.10
CA GLU A 149 -3.56 -14.32 -13.31
C GLU A 149 -3.93 -13.05 -14.09
N ARG A 150 -4.76 -13.16 -15.13
CA ARG A 150 -5.20 -12.04 -15.98
C ARG A 150 -5.75 -10.85 -15.19
N LYS A 151 -6.47 -11.10 -14.10
CA LYS A 151 -7.01 -10.02 -13.24
C LYS A 151 -5.89 -9.21 -12.61
N GLY A 152 -4.84 -9.87 -12.11
CA GLY A 152 -3.65 -9.24 -11.57
C GLY A 152 -2.88 -8.46 -12.62
N ARG A 153 -2.70 -9.04 -13.82
CA ARG A 153 -2.08 -8.39 -14.97
C ARG A 153 -2.80 -7.08 -15.31
N ASN A 154 -4.13 -7.10 -15.38
CA ASN A 154 -4.92 -5.92 -15.69
C ASN A 154 -4.85 -4.87 -14.57
N ALA A 155 -4.89 -5.29 -13.30
CA ALA A 155 -4.74 -4.40 -12.16
C ALA A 155 -3.37 -3.72 -12.15
N LEU A 156 -2.29 -4.48 -12.35
CA LEU A 156 -0.93 -3.94 -12.47
C LEU A 156 -0.84 -2.93 -13.61
N SER A 157 -1.27 -3.30 -14.82
CA SER A 157 -1.23 -2.42 -16.00
C SER A 157 -2.03 -1.11 -15.78
N THR A 158 -3.21 -1.20 -15.15
CA THR A 158 -4.01 -0.04 -14.81
C THR A 158 -3.27 0.85 -13.80
N LYS A 159 -2.71 0.26 -12.75
CA LYS A 159 -1.98 1.03 -11.73
C LYS A 159 -0.72 1.69 -12.26
N LEU A 160 0.03 1.02 -13.13
CA LEU A 160 1.19 1.63 -13.80
C LEU A 160 0.79 2.87 -14.61
N LYS A 161 -0.34 2.83 -15.33
CA LYS A 161 -0.88 3.99 -16.06
C LYS A 161 -1.31 5.13 -15.14
N GLU A 162 -1.96 4.82 -14.01
CA GLU A 162 -2.30 5.81 -12.97
C GLU A 162 -1.06 6.48 -12.40
N LEU A 163 0.02 5.72 -12.19
CA LEU A 163 1.34 6.21 -11.76
C LEU A 163 2.12 6.93 -12.87
N LYS A 164 1.50 7.15 -14.04
CA LYS A 164 2.07 7.88 -15.18
C LYS A 164 3.22 7.18 -15.88
N PHE A 165 3.33 5.85 -15.75
CA PHE A 165 4.21 5.11 -16.65
C PHE A 165 3.76 5.21 -18.08
N TYR A 166 4.72 5.32 -18.98
CA TYR A 166 4.47 5.27 -20.41
C TYR A 166 4.54 3.81 -20.91
N PRO A 167 3.50 3.29 -21.57
CA PRO A 167 3.50 1.94 -22.11
C PRO A 167 4.32 1.89 -23.41
N LEU A 168 5.41 1.14 -23.41
CA LEU A 168 6.16 0.82 -24.64
C LEU A 168 5.51 -0.34 -25.38
N GLN A 169 5.02 -1.33 -24.62
CA GLN A 169 4.29 -2.49 -25.11
C GLN A 169 3.21 -2.91 -24.09
N LYS A 170 2.44 -3.95 -24.42
CA LYS A 170 1.35 -4.45 -23.52
C LYS A 170 1.85 -4.79 -22.11
N SER A 171 3.09 -5.30 -22.01
CA SER A 171 3.70 -5.77 -20.75
C SER A 171 5.03 -5.07 -20.44
N VAL A 172 5.29 -3.91 -21.09
CA VAL A 172 6.51 -3.14 -20.93
C VAL A 172 6.18 -1.68 -20.70
N PHE A 173 6.59 -1.15 -19.56
CA PHE A 173 6.30 0.22 -19.12
C PHE A 173 7.57 0.93 -18.69
N ILE A 174 7.67 2.24 -18.94
CA ILE A 174 8.85 3.02 -18.61
C ILE A 174 8.48 4.28 -17.83
N HIS A 175 9.34 4.67 -16.87
CA HIS A 175 9.18 5.87 -16.07
C HIS A 175 10.55 6.50 -15.77
N PRO A 176 10.67 7.85 -15.70
CA PRO A 176 11.97 8.50 -15.49
C PRO A 176 12.43 8.53 -14.03
N TYR A 177 11.55 8.34 -13.05
CA TYR A 177 11.88 8.53 -11.65
C TYR A 177 11.94 7.22 -10.89
N GLU A 178 12.67 7.24 -9.75
CA GLU A 178 12.78 6.09 -8.86
C GLU A 178 11.40 5.67 -8.35
N CYS A 179 11.09 4.37 -8.49
CA CYS A 179 9.78 3.81 -8.22
C CYS A 179 9.84 2.36 -7.69
N LYS A 180 11.01 1.93 -7.23
CA LYS A 180 11.21 0.54 -6.78
C LYS A 180 10.24 0.17 -5.68
N ASN A 181 10.05 1.04 -4.69
CA ASN A 181 9.17 0.76 -3.54
C ASN A 181 7.70 0.61 -3.98
N GLU A 182 7.25 1.45 -4.91
CA GLU A 182 5.90 1.41 -5.45
C GLU A 182 5.67 0.12 -6.25
N ILE A 183 6.63 -0.26 -7.10
CA ILE A 183 6.54 -1.50 -7.88
C ILE A 183 6.61 -2.74 -7.00
N ASP A 184 7.50 -2.77 -6.02
CA ASP A 184 7.61 -3.86 -5.05
C ASP A 184 6.29 -4.01 -4.28
N PHE A 185 5.71 -2.91 -3.77
CA PHE A 185 4.43 -2.93 -3.07
C PHE A 185 3.29 -3.49 -3.95
N ILE A 186 3.17 -3.02 -5.19
CA ILE A 186 2.13 -3.48 -6.11
C ILE A 186 2.31 -4.97 -6.45
N ALA A 187 3.55 -5.39 -6.73
CA ALA A 187 3.86 -6.77 -7.06
C ALA A 187 3.55 -7.73 -5.90
N GLU A 188 3.89 -7.34 -4.66
CA GLU A 188 3.54 -8.10 -3.45
C GLU A 188 2.02 -8.13 -3.22
N LEU A 189 1.35 -6.98 -3.31
CA LEU A 189 -0.08 -6.86 -3.07
C LEU A 189 -0.90 -7.77 -3.99
N PHE A 190 -0.51 -7.88 -5.25
CA PHE A 190 -1.18 -8.72 -6.24
C PHE A 190 -0.56 -10.12 -6.39
N ASN A 191 0.43 -10.46 -5.54
CA ASN A 191 1.15 -11.73 -5.61
C ASN A 191 1.80 -11.98 -6.98
N LEU A 192 2.29 -10.93 -7.62
CA LEU A 192 2.88 -10.96 -8.96
C LEU A 192 4.41 -10.91 -8.96
N ARG A 193 5.04 -10.97 -7.80
CA ARG A 193 6.50 -10.87 -7.65
C ARG A 193 7.29 -11.80 -8.58
N PRO A 194 6.88 -13.07 -8.80
CA PRO A 194 7.60 -13.97 -9.71
C PRO A 194 7.62 -13.49 -11.17
N TYR A 195 6.61 -12.73 -11.58
CA TYR A 195 6.35 -12.37 -12.98
C TYR A 195 6.78 -10.94 -13.34
N VAL A 196 7.11 -10.09 -12.36
CA VAL A 196 7.42 -8.67 -12.57
C VAL A 196 8.92 -8.45 -12.38
N ARG A 197 9.53 -7.69 -13.29
CA ARG A 197 10.92 -7.27 -13.22
C ARG A 197 11.04 -5.78 -13.41
N LEU A 198 11.87 -5.15 -12.59
CA LEU A 198 12.23 -3.75 -12.70
C LEU A 198 13.71 -3.66 -13.12
N PHE A 199 13.95 -2.93 -14.18
CA PHE A 199 15.29 -2.62 -14.68
C PHE A 199 15.54 -1.13 -14.60
N THR A 200 16.80 -0.78 -14.35
CA THR A 200 17.29 0.57 -14.53
C THR A 200 18.15 0.59 -15.79
N ILE A 201 17.79 1.41 -16.75
CA ILE A 201 18.48 1.57 -18.02
C ILE A 201 18.98 3.00 -18.20
N LYS A 202 20.11 3.16 -18.84
CA LYS A 202 20.75 4.46 -19.07
C LYS A 202 20.35 5.08 -20.40
N GLU A 203 20.24 4.27 -21.41
CA GLU A 203 20.07 4.70 -22.80
C GLU A 203 18.94 3.91 -23.47
N THR A 204 18.24 4.56 -24.39
CA THR A 204 17.22 3.97 -25.25
C THR A 204 17.19 4.74 -26.58
N ASP A 205 16.89 4.04 -27.66
CA ASP A 205 16.75 4.61 -29.03
C ASP A 205 15.62 5.65 -29.14
N ILE A 206 14.62 5.61 -28.23
CA ILE A 206 13.50 6.54 -28.17
C ILE A 206 13.68 7.62 -27.09
N GLU A 207 14.89 7.86 -26.60
CA GLU A 207 15.15 8.77 -25.47
C GLU A 207 14.59 10.17 -25.69
N LEU A 208 14.76 10.72 -26.88
CA LEU A 208 14.30 12.07 -27.21
C LEU A 208 12.77 12.21 -27.09
N ASP A 209 12.03 11.21 -27.58
CA ASP A 209 10.57 11.17 -27.47
C ASP A 209 10.12 11.04 -26.02
N LEU A 210 10.78 10.19 -25.25
CA LEU A 210 10.49 10.02 -23.83
C LEU A 210 10.79 11.30 -23.02
N ARG A 211 11.90 11.98 -23.26
CA ARG A 211 12.21 13.27 -22.60
C ARG A 211 11.13 14.31 -22.88
N ASN A 212 10.67 14.41 -24.11
CA ASN A 212 9.58 15.31 -24.48
C ASN A 212 8.28 14.97 -23.74
N ARG A 213 7.91 13.68 -23.68
CA ARG A 213 6.68 13.23 -22.98
C ARG A 213 6.68 13.50 -21.49
N PHE A 214 7.81 13.33 -20.85
CA PHE A 214 7.96 13.54 -19.41
C PHE A 214 8.39 14.97 -19.04
N ASN A 215 8.53 15.87 -20.02
CA ASN A 215 9.04 17.24 -19.84
C ASN A 215 10.37 17.26 -19.05
N LEU A 216 11.32 16.39 -19.44
CA LEU A 216 12.66 16.33 -18.88
C LEU A 216 13.60 17.26 -19.64
N ARG A 217 14.36 18.05 -18.87
CA ARG A 217 15.39 18.95 -19.40
C ARG A 217 16.77 18.35 -19.19
#